data_15d86bb697fada5dc72bf743aba57a75
#
_entry.id   15d86bb697fada5dc72bf743aba57a75
#
_cell.length_a   1.000
_cell.length_b   1.000
_cell.length_c   1.000
_cell.angle_alpha   90.00
_cell.angle_beta   90.00
_cell.angle_gamma   90.00
#
_symmetry.space_group_name_H-M   'P 1'
#
loop_
_entity.id
_entity.type
_entity.pdbx_description
1 polymer ?
#
loop_
_entity_poly.entity_id
_entity_poly.type
_entity_poly.pdbx_seq_one_letter_code
_entity_poly.pdbx_strand_id
1 'polypeptide(L)'
;MEKREGVKRVLITSIGGGNAEKDGVKYLKEYKKTVYEINGKESEVTTYMPKVVEKEFNVDKTIIIGTTGTMWDNVYTIYSDKKDETYLENLRETERTSDRDTDIKDLNIRKLNEELVNKVRGIIIKYGLNREEIFENFDSIIKLEEEFNDEDEYEVILDITHSFRSTAFWMFLVMTYLTDVSNKKIKIIEVTYGMYEAKKNESDPSPIILLNSFLEILNWIKGASELKQYGNSYYILNELKDSNDDIPEDIKKELRNFSNAMNMNYVGSLLESLKNLADLETKNKIDSIKGPAKHIIPNILKNFLRDFDIKDIDEKEKTYLFQATLAKWHCEQKRYAMAAINISEAIVTFILVALEISSKKLKGKFDPDNKGQKWLRKIYEIYKDVPNLNDDEKQIYEYGEMYVETVRIRKEAAYSLGKQLNTNNDIEKLEKYSNKIIDLLKNQSIIKKFEIKFEILKKIDLKDNQEKTNIKSEENNNKVIKGKKILVFSTRL
;
A
#
# COMPACT_ATOMS: atom_id res chain seq x y z
N MET A 1 17.45 8.55 25.13
CA MET A 1 16.17 8.95 24.50
C MET A 1 15.13 9.18 25.59
N GLU A 2 14.61 10.41 25.77
CA GLU A 2 13.63 10.68 26.82
C GLU A 2 12.32 9.92 26.53
N LYS A 3 11.76 9.31 27.55
CA LYS A 3 10.49 8.59 27.47
C LYS A 3 9.33 9.59 27.49
N ARG A 4 8.42 9.48 26.53
CA ARG A 4 7.21 10.32 26.51
C ARG A 4 6.27 9.91 27.68
N GLU A 5 5.60 10.90 28.28
CA GLU A 5 4.63 10.66 29.35
C GLU A 5 3.45 9.80 28.83
N GLY A 6 3.05 8.81 29.61
CA GLY A 6 1.95 7.89 29.26
C GLY A 6 2.30 6.76 28.28
N VAL A 7 3.53 6.74 27.71
CA VAL A 7 3.96 5.67 26.80
C VAL A 7 4.66 4.56 27.56
N LYS A 8 4.34 3.31 27.27
CA LYS A 8 4.99 2.12 27.83
C LYS A 8 6.13 1.65 26.94
N ARG A 9 7.29 1.36 27.52
CA ARG A 9 8.44 0.80 26.78
C ARG A 9 8.59 -0.68 27.03
N VAL A 10 8.67 -1.44 25.96
CA VAL A 10 8.81 -2.89 25.98
C VAL A 10 10.07 -3.29 25.24
N LEU A 11 10.94 -4.05 25.90
CA LEU A 11 12.06 -4.73 25.25
C LEU A 11 11.61 -6.11 24.81
N ILE A 12 11.79 -6.44 23.55
CA ILE A 12 11.65 -7.81 23.05
C ILE A 12 13.04 -8.31 22.72
N THR A 13 13.46 -9.37 23.39
CA THR A 13 14.78 -9.97 23.24
C THR A 13 14.69 -11.47 23.11
N SER A 14 15.75 -12.09 22.73
CA SER A 14 15.89 -13.54 22.73
C SER A 14 17.00 -13.98 23.69
N ILE A 15 16.99 -15.26 24.04
CA ILE A 15 17.95 -15.85 24.94
C ILE A 15 18.77 -16.92 24.23
N GLY A 16 20.06 -16.98 24.53
CA GLY A 16 21.02 -17.88 23.89
C GLY A 16 20.90 -19.33 24.34
N GLY A 17 21.44 -20.23 23.53
CA GLY A 17 21.51 -21.65 23.86
C GLY A 17 22.40 -21.90 25.09
N GLY A 18 21.89 -22.65 26.03
CA GLY A 18 22.46 -22.86 27.35
C GLY A 18 23.29 -24.12 27.54
N ASN A 19 23.28 -25.03 26.57
CA ASN A 19 24.07 -26.25 26.66
C ASN A 19 25.20 -26.29 25.60
N ALA A 20 26.24 -27.01 25.89
CA ALA A 20 27.28 -27.39 24.94
C ALA A 20 27.72 -28.81 25.24
N GLU A 21 28.34 -29.45 24.28
CA GLU A 21 28.88 -30.78 24.41
C GLU A 21 30.38 -30.76 24.15
N LYS A 22 31.14 -31.40 25.01
CA LYS A 22 32.58 -31.64 24.83
C LYS A 22 32.89 -33.03 25.26
N ASP A 23 33.57 -33.80 24.44
CA ASP A 23 33.98 -35.17 24.70
C ASP A 23 32.82 -36.09 25.13
N GLY A 24 31.59 -35.90 24.54
CA GLY A 24 30.38 -36.64 24.86
C GLY A 24 29.70 -36.22 26.16
N VAL A 25 30.16 -35.18 26.83
CA VAL A 25 29.56 -34.66 28.06
C VAL A 25 28.88 -33.34 27.79
N LYS A 26 27.57 -33.27 28.05
CA LYS A 26 26.78 -32.02 28.02
C LYS A 26 27.04 -31.21 29.28
N TYR A 27 27.29 -29.93 29.11
CA TYR A 27 27.48 -28.95 30.17
C TYR A 27 26.68 -27.68 29.94
N LEU A 28 26.35 -26.94 31.00
CA LEU A 28 25.69 -25.65 30.89
C LEU A 28 26.70 -24.58 30.51
N LYS A 29 26.31 -23.69 29.62
CA LYS A 29 27.07 -22.49 29.28
C LYS A 29 26.76 -21.39 30.28
N GLU A 30 27.68 -20.49 30.43
CA GLU A 30 27.49 -19.24 31.16
C GLU A 30 27.78 -18.04 30.23
N TYR A 31 27.01 -16.98 30.40
CA TYR A 31 27.36 -15.73 29.75
C TYR A 31 28.66 -15.15 30.34
N LYS A 32 29.53 -14.65 29.47
CA LYS A 32 30.75 -14.01 29.90
C LYS A 32 30.44 -12.66 30.56
N LYS A 33 31.10 -12.39 31.70
CA LYS A 33 31.08 -11.07 32.32
C LYS A 33 31.83 -10.08 31.46
N THR A 34 31.18 -8.96 31.11
CA THR A 34 31.80 -7.89 30.34
C THR A 34 31.19 -6.54 30.68
N VAL A 35 31.86 -5.47 30.29
CA VAL A 35 31.33 -4.13 30.23
C VAL A 35 30.77 -3.93 28.84
N TYR A 36 29.62 -3.34 28.71
CA TYR A 36 29.03 -2.94 27.41
C TYR A 36 29.10 -1.43 27.25
N GLU A 37 29.26 -0.98 26.02
CA GLU A 37 29.18 0.43 25.65
C GLU A 37 27.95 0.67 24.79
N ILE A 38 27.13 1.65 25.16
CA ILE A 38 25.96 2.09 24.39
C ILE A 38 25.88 3.62 24.44
N ASN A 39 25.69 4.28 23.31
CA ASN A 39 25.65 5.75 23.21
C ASN A 39 26.86 6.46 23.84
N GLY A 40 28.05 5.87 23.76
CA GLY A 40 29.28 6.42 24.36
C GLY A 40 29.33 6.32 25.89
N LYS A 41 28.48 5.52 26.51
CA LYS A 41 28.46 5.25 27.95
C LYS A 41 28.77 3.80 28.25
N GLU A 42 29.65 3.55 29.16
CA GLU A 42 29.95 2.21 29.66
C GLU A 42 28.94 1.77 30.72
N SER A 43 28.54 0.50 30.67
CA SER A 43 27.73 -0.13 31.69
C SER A 43 28.57 -0.58 32.89
N GLU A 44 27.88 -0.96 33.97
CA GLU A 44 28.47 -1.82 34.97
C GLU A 44 28.82 -3.21 34.37
N VAL A 45 29.72 -3.94 35.01
CA VAL A 45 30.04 -5.33 34.61
C VAL A 45 28.79 -6.18 34.73
N THR A 46 28.37 -6.80 33.66
CA THR A 46 27.19 -7.67 33.64
C THR A 46 27.44 -8.93 32.78
N THR A 47 26.67 -9.97 33.07
CA THR A 47 26.59 -11.19 32.25
C THR A 47 25.45 -11.14 31.24
N TYR A 48 24.51 -10.15 31.36
CA TYR A 48 23.29 -10.16 30.58
C TYR A 48 23.04 -8.81 29.94
N MET A 49 23.35 -8.73 28.66
CA MET A 49 23.30 -7.50 27.86
C MET A 49 21.92 -6.83 27.85
N PRO A 50 20.77 -7.55 27.80
CA PRO A 50 19.45 -6.92 27.83
C PRO A 50 19.23 -6.00 29.03
N LYS A 51 19.86 -6.24 30.18
CA LYS A 51 19.81 -5.34 31.34
C LYS A 51 20.40 -3.94 31.06
N VAL A 52 21.41 -3.87 30.22
CA VAL A 52 22.00 -2.59 29.80
C VAL A 52 21.01 -1.83 28.91
N VAL A 53 20.34 -2.53 28.00
CA VAL A 53 19.30 -1.94 27.13
C VAL A 53 18.10 -1.47 27.97
N GLU A 54 17.64 -2.28 28.91
CA GLU A 54 16.56 -1.89 29.83
C GLU A 54 16.84 -0.57 30.55
N LYS A 55 18.05 -0.44 31.08
CA LYS A 55 18.50 0.75 31.82
C LYS A 55 18.61 1.97 30.90
N GLU A 56 19.23 1.84 29.73
CA GLU A 56 19.45 2.94 28.80
C GLU A 56 18.12 3.49 28.22
N PHE A 57 17.16 2.60 27.95
CA PHE A 57 15.88 2.99 27.33
C PHE A 57 14.71 3.12 28.34
N ASN A 58 14.93 2.96 29.64
CA ASN A 58 13.88 3.01 30.68
C ASN A 58 12.70 2.07 30.35
N VAL A 59 13.00 0.80 30.16
CA VAL A 59 12.06 -0.26 29.79
C VAL A 59 11.15 -0.61 30.96
N ASP A 60 9.84 -0.69 30.71
CA ASP A 60 8.85 -1.08 31.72
C ASP A 60 8.69 -2.61 31.82
N LYS A 61 8.77 -3.32 30.68
CA LYS A 61 8.57 -4.77 30.60
C LYS A 61 9.50 -5.37 29.54
N THR A 62 10.03 -6.56 29.83
CA THR A 62 10.86 -7.31 28.89
C THR A 62 10.16 -8.61 28.49
N ILE A 63 10.07 -8.86 27.18
CA ILE A 63 9.56 -10.09 26.60
C ILE A 63 10.76 -10.89 26.09
N ILE A 64 10.91 -12.13 26.55
CA ILE A 64 12.05 -12.99 26.24
C ILE A 64 11.57 -14.18 25.44
N ILE A 65 12.15 -14.40 24.27
CA ILE A 65 11.83 -15.51 23.38
C ILE A 65 12.98 -16.52 23.40
N GLY A 66 12.67 -17.80 23.62
CA GLY A 66 13.67 -18.85 23.65
C GLY A 66 13.10 -20.21 23.31
N THR A 67 13.98 -21.20 23.12
CA THR A 67 13.62 -22.61 23.00
C THR A 67 13.74 -23.32 24.34
N THR A 68 13.41 -24.59 24.41
CA THR A 68 13.55 -25.41 25.62
C THR A 68 15.01 -25.49 26.12
N GLY A 69 15.98 -25.50 25.23
CA GLY A 69 17.42 -25.58 25.54
C GLY A 69 18.13 -24.23 25.69
N THR A 70 17.39 -23.14 25.96
CA THR A 70 18.00 -21.81 26.18
C THR A 70 18.12 -21.49 27.67
N MET A 71 18.93 -20.50 28.06
CA MET A 71 19.34 -20.19 29.44
C MET A 71 18.20 -19.58 30.29
N TRP A 72 17.09 -20.30 30.47
CA TRP A 72 15.96 -19.84 31.28
C TRP A 72 16.28 -19.75 32.78
N ASP A 73 17.23 -20.54 33.24
CA ASP A 73 17.77 -20.47 34.61
C ASP A 73 18.44 -19.11 34.87
N ASN A 74 19.15 -18.56 33.89
CA ASN A 74 19.74 -17.23 33.97
C ASN A 74 18.65 -16.13 34.04
N VAL A 75 17.58 -16.24 33.25
CA VAL A 75 16.46 -15.30 33.33
C VAL A 75 15.86 -15.29 34.71
N TYR A 76 15.54 -16.47 35.24
CA TYR A 76 14.99 -16.60 36.60
C TYR A 76 15.95 -16.04 37.65
N THR A 77 17.24 -16.33 37.53
CA THR A 77 18.28 -15.83 38.44
C THR A 77 18.40 -14.34 38.46
N ILE A 78 18.30 -13.70 37.29
CA ILE A 78 18.50 -12.24 37.08
C ILE A 78 17.29 -11.42 37.53
N TYR A 79 16.07 -11.92 37.30
CA TYR A 79 14.86 -11.14 37.49
C TYR A 79 14.07 -11.50 38.75
N SER A 80 14.25 -12.69 39.32
CA SER A 80 13.55 -13.11 40.54
C SER A 80 14.24 -12.56 41.79
N ASP A 81 13.46 -11.91 42.64
CA ASP A 81 13.89 -11.45 43.97
C ASP A 81 13.95 -12.59 44.98
N LYS A 82 13.16 -13.65 44.77
CA LYS A 82 13.07 -14.84 45.61
C LYS A 82 13.39 -16.09 44.83
N LYS A 83 14.58 -16.63 45.05
CA LYS A 83 15.05 -17.81 44.31
C LYS A 83 14.47 -19.10 44.95
N ASP A 84 13.72 -19.85 44.15
CA ASP A 84 13.35 -21.21 44.45
C ASP A 84 14.41 -22.13 43.81
N GLU A 85 15.29 -22.68 44.67
CA GLU A 85 16.41 -23.51 44.21
C GLU A 85 15.93 -24.80 43.52
N THR A 86 14.80 -25.36 43.93
CA THR A 86 14.23 -26.56 43.30
C THR A 86 13.76 -26.25 41.89
N TYR A 87 13.08 -25.11 41.71
CA TYR A 87 12.65 -24.67 40.40
C TYR A 87 13.83 -24.29 39.48
N LEU A 88 14.83 -23.65 40.06
CA LEU A 88 16.05 -23.28 39.33
C LEU A 88 16.80 -24.52 38.82
N GLU A 89 16.93 -25.57 39.67
CA GLU A 89 17.56 -26.82 39.24
C GLU A 89 16.75 -27.54 38.15
N ASN A 90 15.41 -27.50 38.24
CA ASN A 90 14.56 -28.04 37.17
C ASN A 90 14.77 -27.30 35.83
N LEU A 91 14.93 -25.98 35.84
CA LEU A 91 15.24 -25.22 34.63
C LEU A 91 16.60 -25.65 34.05
N ARG A 92 17.64 -25.78 34.90
CA ARG A 92 18.97 -26.23 34.52
C ARG A 92 18.98 -27.64 33.94
N GLU A 93 18.24 -28.57 34.58
CA GLU A 93 18.13 -29.95 34.09
C GLU A 93 17.46 -30.01 32.70
N THR A 94 16.36 -29.28 32.52
CA THR A 94 15.69 -29.20 31.25
C THR A 94 16.61 -28.58 30.18
N GLU A 95 17.30 -27.50 30.50
CA GLU A 95 18.27 -26.86 29.61
C GLU A 95 19.40 -27.80 29.19
N ARG A 96 19.95 -28.54 30.15
CA ARG A 96 21.06 -29.48 29.93
C ARG A 96 20.63 -30.66 29.05
N THR A 97 19.44 -31.20 29.28
CA THR A 97 18.95 -32.40 28.58
C THR A 97 18.26 -32.10 27.26
N SER A 98 17.78 -30.87 27.08
CA SER A 98 17.04 -30.49 25.89
C SER A 98 17.85 -30.63 24.60
N ASP A 99 17.15 -31.06 23.58
CA ASP A 99 17.60 -31.10 22.20
C ASP A 99 16.49 -30.63 21.24
N ARG A 100 16.70 -30.83 19.96
CA ARG A 100 15.74 -30.43 18.92
C ARG A 100 14.39 -31.16 18.95
N ASP A 101 14.36 -32.35 19.56
CA ASP A 101 13.17 -33.22 19.62
C ASP A 101 12.41 -33.05 20.95
N THR A 102 12.91 -32.21 21.86
CA THR A 102 12.30 -31.94 23.19
C THR A 102 11.02 -31.13 23.00
N ASP A 103 9.90 -31.64 23.57
CA ASP A 103 8.61 -30.94 23.54
C ASP A 103 8.69 -29.63 24.34
N ILE A 104 8.09 -28.57 23.81
CA ILE A 104 8.00 -27.27 24.51
C ILE A 104 7.30 -27.37 25.87
N LYS A 105 6.46 -28.40 26.10
CA LYS A 105 5.76 -28.67 27.35
C LYS A 105 6.67 -29.22 28.44
N ASP A 106 7.84 -29.75 28.08
CA ASP A 106 8.80 -30.28 29.03
C ASP A 106 9.49 -29.16 29.85
N LEU A 107 9.43 -27.92 29.32
CA LEU A 107 9.91 -26.76 30.04
C LEU A 107 8.75 -25.96 30.66
N ASN A 108 8.70 -25.97 31.99
CA ASN A 108 7.68 -25.21 32.71
C ASN A 108 8.14 -23.80 33.05
N ILE A 109 7.90 -22.83 32.15
CA ILE A 109 8.12 -21.40 32.43
C ILE A 109 6.89 -20.71 33.06
N ARG A 110 5.82 -21.43 33.36
CA ARG A 110 4.62 -20.83 33.92
C ARG A 110 4.92 -20.13 35.25
N LYS A 111 5.67 -20.76 36.12
CA LYS A 111 6.08 -20.18 37.39
C LYS A 111 6.89 -18.90 37.21
N LEU A 112 7.84 -18.89 36.26
CA LEU A 112 8.61 -17.70 35.92
C LEU A 112 7.67 -16.56 35.46
N ASN A 113 6.73 -16.84 34.56
CA ASN A 113 5.79 -15.86 34.06
C ASN A 113 4.82 -15.33 35.13
N GLU A 114 4.40 -16.17 36.08
CA GLU A 114 3.52 -15.77 37.17
C GLU A 114 4.26 -14.92 38.22
N GLU A 115 5.47 -15.28 38.59
CA GLU A 115 6.28 -14.54 39.57
C GLU A 115 6.79 -13.21 39.03
N LEU A 116 7.09 -13.11 37.72
CA LEU A 116 7.70 -11.95 37.08
C LEU A 116 6.73 -11.16 36.18
N VAL A 117 5.43 -11.37 36.34
CA VAL A 117 4.36 -10.87 35.43
C VAL A 117 4.48 -9.39 35.09
N ASN A 118 4.94 -8.57 36.02
CA ASN A 118 5.07 -7.11 35.82
C ASN A 118 6.43 -6.68 35.24
N LYS A 119 7.42 -7.58 35.17
CA LYS A 119 8.79 -7.27 34.73
C LYS A 119 9.17 -8.03 33.48
N VAL A 120 8.83 -9.32 33.42
CA VAL A 120 9.28 -10.22 32.36
C VAL A 120 8.15 -11.15 31.91
N ARG A 121 8.14 -11.42 30.61
CA ARG A 121 7.31 -12.44 29.99
C ARG A 121 8.18 -13.38 29.14
N GLY A 122 8.21 -14.66 29.49
CA GLY A 122 8.89 -15.69 28.70
C GLY A 122 7.95 -16.33 27.67
N ILE A 123 8.46 -16.58 26.49
CA ILE A 123 7.76 -17.28 25.41
C ILE A 123 8.67 -18.38 24.89
N ILE A 124 8.16 -19.62 24.88
CA ILE A 124 8.89 -20.76 24.34
C ILE A 124 8.47 -20.95 22.88
N ILE A 125 9.46 -21.09 22.02
CA ILE A 125 9.30 -21.44 20.60
C ILE A 125 10.05 -22.73 20.30
N LYS A 126 9.67 -23.40 19.21
CA LYS A 126 10.39 -24.55 18.66
C LYS A 126 11.65 -24.10 17.91
N TYR A 127 12.52 -25.04 17.59
CA TYR A 127 13.77 -24.74 16.83
C TYR A 127 13.51 -24.25 15.40
N GLY A 128 12.33 -24.55 14.81
CA GLY A 128 11.97 -24.12 13.46
C GLY A 128 12.63 -24.96 12.38
N LEU A 129 12.74 -26.27 12.56
CA LEU A 129 13.45 -27.19 11.68
C LEU A 129 12.68 -27.53 10.40
N ASN A 130 11.38 -27.32 10.41
CA ASN A 130 10.47 -27.62 9.31
C ASN A 130 9.38 -26.53 9.21
N ARG A 131 8.55 -26.65 8.16
CA ARG A 131 7.50 -25.67 7.88
C ARG A 131 6.45 -25.58 8.99
N GLU A 132 6.07 -26.72 9.56
CA GLU A 132 5.07 -26.81 10.61
C GLU A 132 5.54 -26.06 11.85
N GLU A 133 6.74 -26.34 12.33
CA GLU A 133 7.33 -25.63 13.48
C GLU A 133 7.49 -24.12 13.23
N ILE A 134 7.82 -23.76 12.01
CA ILE A 134 7.92 -22.36 11.61
C ILE A 134 6.57 -21.67 11.79
N PHE A 135 5.47 -22.25 11.34
CA PHE A 135 4.14 -21.65 11.53
C PHE A 135 3.68 -21.68 12.97
N GLU A 136 3.94 -22.75 13.74
CA GLU A 136 3.64 -22.79 15.17
C GLU A 136 4.40 -21.70 15.95
N ASN A 137 5.65 -21.44 15.59
CA ASN A 137 6.42 -20.35 16.16
C ASN A 137 5.79 -18.99 15.81
N PHE A 138 5.36 -18.81 14.56
CA PHE A 138 4.65 -17.59 14.16
C PHE A 138 3.37 -17.38 14.96
N ASP A 139 2.55 -18.40 15.12
CA ASP A 139 1.33 -18.34 15.95
C ASP A 139 1.65 -17.99 17.41
N SER A 140 2.74 -18.55 17.96
CA SER A 140 3.17 -18.27 19.33
C SER A 140 3.63 -16.82 19.51
N ILE A 141 4.23 -16.25 18.47
CA ILE A 141 4.76 -14.89 18.49
C ILE A 141 3.67 -13.85 18.18
N ILE A 142 2.69 -14.18 17.31
CA ILE A 142 1.51 -13.30 17.11
C ILE A 142 0.76 -13.11 18.43
N LYS A 143 0.68 -14.11 19.27
CA LYS A 143 0.08 -14.00 20.62
C LYS A 143 0.79 -12.99 21.52
N LEU A 144 1.97 -12.49 21.13
CA LEU A 144 2.56 -11.30 21.75
C LEU A 144 1.62 -10.08 21.72
N GLU A 145 0.73 -10.01 20.74
CA GLU A 145 -0.28 -8.96 20.68
C GLU A 145 -1.13 -8.88 21.96
N GLU A 146 -1.35 -9.99 22.63
CA GLU A 146 -2.09 -10.07 23.90
C GLU A 146 -1.37 -9.36 25.06
N GLU A 147 -0.06 -9.14 24.96
CA GLU A 147 0.73 -8.41 25.95
C GLU A 147 0.58 -6.88 25.85
N PHE A 148 -0.09 -6.39 24.79
CA PHE A 148 -0.32 -4.99 24.51
C PHE A 148 -1.81 -4.65 24.63
N ASN A 149 -2.16 -3.70 25.49
CA ASN A 149 -3.52 -3.21 25.61
C ASN A 149 -3.91 -2.29 24.44
N ASP A 150 -5.19 -2.24 24.09
CA ASP A 150 -5.68 -1.42 22.97
C ASP A 150 -5.61 0.10 23.25
N GLU A 151 -5.68 0.49 24.50
CA GLU A 151 -5.75 1.89 24.93
C GLU A 151 -4.37 2.52 25.10
N ASP A 152 -3.34 1.72 25.37
CA ASP A 152 -1.98 2.18 25.65
C ASP A 152 -1.18 2.41 24.35
N GLU A 153 -0.20 3.33 24.41
CA GLU A 153 0.82 3.49 23.38
C GLU A 153 2.12 2.80 23.82
N TYR A 154 2.75 2.09 22.90
CA TYR A 154 3.96 1.33 23.16
C TYR A 154 5.13 1.75 22.26
N GLU A 155 6.27 1.99 22.90
CA GLU A 155 7.57 2.08 22.25
C GLU A 155 8.30 0.75 22.47
N VAL A 156 8.65 0.08 21.38
CA VAL A 156 9.31 -1.23 21.43
C VAL A 156 10.76 -1.11 21.00
N ILE A 157 11.63 -1.69 21.83
CA ILE A 157 13.03 -1.93 21.51
C ILE A 157 13.18 -3.41 21.18
N LEU A 158 13.84 -3.71 20.07
CA LEU A 158 14.10 -5.09 19.65
C LEU A 158 15.59 -5.39 19.82
N ASP A 159 15.93 -6.37 20.68
CA ASP A 159 17.29 -6.85 20.82
C ASP A 159 17.47 -8.21 20.13
N ILE A 160 18.44 -8.27 19.21
CA ILE A 160 18.75 -9.45 18.41
C ILE A 160 20.10 -10.12 18.79
N THR A 161 20.65 -9.80 19.96
CA THR A 161 22.01 -10.22 20.34
C THR A 161 22.13 -11.73 20.58
N HIS A 162 21.23 -12.32 21.32
CA HIS A 162 21.34 -13.70 21.81
C HIS A 162 20.50 -14.70 21.00
N SER A 163 20.10 -14.35 19.80
CA SER A 163 19.21 -15.18 18.99
C SER A 163 19.98 -16.21 18.14
N PHE A 164 19.34 -17.37 17.90
CA PHE A 164 19.68 -18.14 16.69
C PHE A 164 19.52 -17.21 15.47
N ARG A 165 20.31 -17.41 14.44
CA ARG A 165 20.22 -16.58 13.21
C ARG A 165 18.79 -16.54 12.62
N SER A 166 18.06 -17.65 12.70
CA SER A 166 16.65 -17.75 12.31
C SER A 166 15.73 -16.93 13.21
N THR A 167 15.96 -16.89 14.51
CA THR A 167 15.12 -16.17 15.48
C THR A 167 15.21 -14.65 15.28
N ALA A 168 16.39 -14.11 14.97
CA ALA A 168 16.53 -12.68 14.63
C ALA A 168 15.69 -12.28 13.43
N PHE A 169 15.66 -13.11 12.39
CA PHE A 169 14.81 -12.91 11.22
C PHE A 169 13.33 -12.99 11.57
N TRP A 170 12.96 -13.95 12.42
CA TRP A 170 11.60 -14.07 12.96
C TRP A 170 11.16 -12.84 13.74
N MET A 171 11.98 -12.37 14.66
CA MET A 171 11.69 -11.19 15.47
C MET A 171 11.41 -9.97 14.58
N PHE A 172 12.17 -9.82 13.49
CA PHE A 172 11.95 -8.76 12.52
C PHE A 172 10.58 -8.89 11.79
N LEU A 173 10.22 -10.10 11.35
CA LEU A 173 8.91 -10.34 10.71
C LEU A 173 7.74 -10.06 11.66
N VAL A 174 7.88 -10.49 12.91
CA VAL A 174 6.85 -10.27 13.94
C VAL A 174 6.69 -8.80 14.26
N MET A 175 7.79 -8.08 14.37
CA MET A 175 7.73 -6.64 14.60
C MET A 175 7.05 -5.92 13.43
N THR A 176 7.32 -6.33 12.19
CA THR A 176 6.62 -5.82 11.03
C THR A 176 5.12 -6.13 11.11
N TYR A 177 4.73 -7.33 11.56
CA TYR A 177 3.33 -7.66 11.81
C TYR A 177 2.70 -6.75 12.87
N LEU A 178 3.34 -6.60 14.02
CA LEU A 178 2.83 -5.81 15.13
C LEU A 178 2.68 -4.32 14.78
N THR A 179 3.57 -3.78 13.93
CA THR A 179 3.50 -2.37 13.53
C THR A 179 2.55 -2.09 12.36
N ASP A 180 2.40 -3.04 11.44
CA ASP A 180 1.72 -2.78 10.16
C ASP A 180 0.35 -3.44 10.06
N VAL A 181 0.11 -4.53 10.80
CA VAL A 181 -1.10 -5.37 10.67
C VAL A 181 -1.93 -5.37 11.95
N SER A 182 -1.28 -5.38 13.11
CA SER A 182 -1.96 -5.32 14.41
C SER A 182 -2.71 -4.00 14.58
N ASN A 183 -3.83 -4.05 15.31
CA ASN A 183 -4.58 -2.86 15.70
C ASN A 183 -4.00 -2.13 16.93
N LYS A 184 -2.89 -2.62 17.47
CA LYS A 184 -2.23 -2.04 18.64
C LYS A 184 -1.40 -0.80 18.27
N LYS A 185 -1.32 0.16 19.18
CA LYS A 185 -0.52 1.38 19.00
C LYS A 185 0.94 1.12 19.34
N ILE A 186 1.64 0.41 18.46
CA ILE A 186 3.03 -0.01 18.65
C ILE A 186 3.95 0.73 17.68
N LYS A 187 5.02 1.30 18.20
CA LYS A 187 6.11 1.89 17.42
C LYS A 187 7.43 1.24 17.81
N ILE A 188 8.16 0.69 16.84
CA ILE A 188 9.56 0.28 17.08
C ILE A 188 10.41 1.55 17.09
N ILE A 189 11.14 1.77 18.15
CA ILE A 189 12.01 2.95 18.29
C ILE A 189 13.49 2.62 18.12
N GLU A 190 13.89 1.36 18.35
CA GLU A 190 15.29 0.95 18.21
C GLU A 190 15.40 -0.57 18.00
N VAL A 191 16.47 -0.95 17.28
CA VAL A 191 16.93 -2.34 17.21
C VAL A 191 18.36 -2.38 17.73
N THR A 192 18.65 -3.23 18.72
CA THR A 192 19.97 -3.33 19.35
C THR A 192 20.66 -4.65 19.02
N TYR A 193 21.97 -4.60 18.90
CA TYR A 193 22.83 -5.76 18.73
C TYR A 193 24.12 -5.60 19.51
N GLY A 194 24.35 -6.45 20.49
CA GLY A 194 25.61 -6.52 21.25
C GLY A 194 26.68 -7.28 20.46
N MET A 195 27.66 -6.55 19.94
CA MET A 195 28.68 -7.10 19.07
C MET A 195 29.95 -7.43 19.88
N TYR A 196 29.93 -8.54 20.60
CA TYR A 196 31.05 -8.99 21.43
C TYR A 196 32.36 -9.16 20.62
N GLU A 197 32.22 -9.64 19.38
CA GLU A 197 33.36 -9.89 18.47
C GLU A 197 34.05 -8.61 17.99
N ALA A 198 33.42 -7.45 18.15
CA ALA A 198 33.99 -6.16 17.76
C ALA A 198 34.95 -5.57 18.80
N LYS A 199 35.14 -6.24 19.93
CA LYS A 199 36.14 -5.85 20.92
C LYS A 199 37.54 -5.94 20.27
N LYS A 200 38.35 -4.91 20.46
CA LYS A 200 39.75 -4.90 19.98
C LYS A 200 40.66 -5.69 20.93
N ASN A 201 40.43 -5.56 22.24
CA ASN A 201 41.12 -6.28 23.31
C ASN A 201 40.09 -6.87 24.27
N GLU A 202 40.48 -7.90 25.02
CA GLU A 202 39.58 -8.51 26.01
C GLU A 202 39.09 -7.54 27.11
N SER A 203 39.92 -6.55 27.44
CA SER A 203 39.62 -5.51 28.44
C SER A 203 38.68 -4.42 27.95
N ASP A 204 38.50 -4.29 26.63
CA ASP A 204 37.67 -3.23 26.07
C ASP A 204 36.18 -3.52 26.30
N PRO A 205 35.31 -2.51 26.41
CA PRO A 205 33.90 -2.71 26.47
C PRO A 205 33.37 -3.33 25.17
N SER A 206 32.33 -4.15 25.28
CA SER A 206 31.60 -4.71 24.12
C SER A 206 30.62 -3.68 23.58
N PRO A 207 30.72 -3.26 22.32
CA PRO A 207 29.79 -2.27 21.81
C PRO A 207 28.39 -2.85 21.60
N ILE A 208 27.37 -2.09 22.01
CA ILE A 208 25.98 -2.31 21.61
C ILE A 208 25.70 -1.39 20.42
N ILE A 209 25.46 -1.99 19.27
CA ILE A 209 25.18 -1.27 18.02
C ILE A 209 23.70 -0.97 17.94
N LEU A 210 23.37 0.27 17.58
CA LEU A 210 22.01 0.70 17.29
C LEU A 210 21.74 0.55 15.80
N LEU A 211 20.69 -0.17 15.45
CA LEU A 211 20.38 -0.59 14.09
C LEU A 211 19.08 0.05 13.53
N ASN A 212 18.65 1.17 14.11
CA ASN A 212 17.46 1.89 13.67
C ASN A 212 17.50 2.28 12.19
N SER A 213 18.69 2.47 11.61
CA SER A 213 18.84 2.70 10.17
C SER A 213 18.24 1.59 9.31
N PHE A 214 18.18 0.34 9.79
CA PHE A 214 17.49 -0.75 9.07
C PHE A 214 15.97 -0.54 9.05
N LEU A 215 15.39 -0.02 10.13
CA LEU A 215 13.97 0.34 10.19
C LEU A 215 13.65 1.48 9.23
N GLU A 216 14.52 2.46 9.17
CA GLU A 216 14.42 3.57 8.23
C GLU A 216 14.42 3.06 6.78
N ILE A 217 15.39 2.20 6.41
CA ILE A 217 15.44 1.57 5.08
C ILE A 217 14.16 0.77 4.80
N LEU A 218 13.66 0.01 5.76
CA LEU A 218 12.39 -0.73 5.61
C LEU A 218 11.22 0.21 5.30
N ASN A 219 11.11 1.29 6.04
CA ASN A 219 10.05 2.28 5.84
C ASN A 219 10.18 2.96 4.45
N TRP A 220 11.39 3.24 4.00
CA TRP A 220 11.65 3.69 2.62
C TRP A 220 11.17 2.68 1.58
N ILE A 221 11.43 1.39 1.79
CA ILE A 221 10.99 0.31 0.90
C ILE A 221 9.45 0.24 0.87
N LYS A 222 8.78 0.34 2.02
CA LYS A 222 7.31 0.34 2.10
C LYS A 222 6.71 1.53 1.35
N GLY A 223 7.19 2.73 1.62
CA GLY A 223 6.73 3.95 0.94
C GLY A 223 7.00 3.93 -0.56
N ALA A 224 8.14 3.38 -0.97
CA ALA A 224 8.48 3.17 -2.37
C ALA A 224 7.55 2.18 -3.07
N SER A 225 7.17 1.09 -2.39
CA SER A 225 6.21 0.12 -2.90
C SER A 225 4.84 0.77 -3.11
N GLU A 226 4.39 1.59 -2.17
CA GLU A 226 3.12 2.31 -2.25
C GLU A 226 3.14 3.34 -3.40
N LEU A 227 4.22 4.10 -3.52
CA LEU A 227 4.40 5.03 -4.64
C LEU A 227 4.39 4.30 -5.99
N LYS A 228 5.13 3.21 -6.11
CA LYS A 228 5.23 2.42 -7.35
C LYS A 228 3.89 1.79 -7.76
N GLN A 229 3.16 1.21 -6.81
CA GLN A 229 1.94 0.46 -7.09
C GLN A 229 0.71 1.37 -7.25
N TYR A 230 0.64 2.44 -6.47
CA TYR A 230 -0.58 3.25 -6.38
C TYR A 230 -0.38 4.72 -6.79
N GLY A 231 0.86 5.13 -7.07
CA GLY A 231 1.17 6.53 -7.29
C GLY A 231 1.01 7.37 -6.02
N ASN A 232 1.16 6.74 -4.84
CA ASN A 232 0.93 7.36 -3.54
C ASN A 232 2.25 7.61 -2.80
N SER A 233 2.61 8.85 -2.61
CA SER A 233 3.82 9.27 -1.88
C SER A 233 3.57 9.68 -0.43
N TYR A 234 2.35 9.55 0.08
CA TYR A 234 2.01 10.08 1.41
C TYR A 234 2.80 9.42 2.51
N TYR A 235 3.03 8.12 2.45
CA TYR A 235 3.88 7.42 3.41
C TYR A 235 5.29 8.02 3.46
N ILE A 236 5.92 8.22 2.29
CA ILE A 236 7.25 8.85 2.19
C ILE A 236 7.22 10.27 2.78
N LEU A 237 6.21 11.07 2.46
CA LEU A 237 6.16 12.48 2.81
C LEU A 237 5.71 12.77 4.25
N ASN A 238 4.96 11.85 4.87
CA ASN A 238 4.36 12.06 6.18
C ASN A 238 5.06 11.27 7.29
N GLU A 239 5.41 10.00 7.03
CA GLU A 239 5.98 9.10 8.03
C GLU A 239 7.51 9.22 8.14
N LEU A 240 8.17 9.57 7.03
CA LEU A 240 9.63 9.73 7.01
C LEU A 240 10.07 11.17 7.27
N LYS A 241 9.32 11.92 8.08
CA LYS A 241 9.62 13.35 8.37
C LYS A 241 11.00 13.58 8.99
N ASP A 242 11.46 12.66 9.79
CA ASP A 242 12.76 12.77 10.48
C ASP A 242 13.96 12.56 9.53
N SER A 243 13.75 11.88 8.39
CA SER A 243 14.70 11.68 7.30
C SER A 243 14.51 12.69 6.16
N ASN A 244 13.80 13.76 6.38
CA ASN A 244 13.22 14.62 5.36
C ASN A 244 14.25 15.52 4.63
N ASP A 245 15.44 15.68 5.17
CA ASP A 245 16.50 16.49 4.53
C ASP A 245 17.09 15.83 3.29
N ASP A 246 16.76 14.57 3.06
CA ASP A 246 17.25 13.79 1.93
C ASP A 246 16.54 14.12 0.61
N ILE A 247 15.31 14.63 0.66
CA ILE A 247 14.52 14.98 -0.53
C ILE A 247 14.33 16.52 -0.61
N PRO A 248 14.78 17.17 -1.69
CA PRO A 248 14.55 18.61 -1.90
C PRO A 248 13.06 18.98 -1.88
N GLU A 249 12.75 20.18 -1.35
CA GLU A 249 11.38 20.66 -1.14
C GLU A 249 10.55 20.76 -2.44
N ASP A 250 11.18 21.11 -3.54
CA ASP A 250 10.51 21.15 -4.85
C ASP A 250 10.09 19.73 -5.30
N ILE A 251 10.91 18.72 -5.05
CA ILE A 251 10.55 17.32 -5.34
C ILE A 251 9.44 16.85 -4.40
N LYS A 252 9.52 17.15 -3.10
CA LYS A 252 8.45 16.82 -2.13
C LYS A 252 7.11 17.41 -2.57
N LYS A 253 7.12 18.67 -3.00
CA LYS A 253 5.93 19.35 -3.48
C LYS A 253 5.32 18.64 -4.70
N GLU A 254 6.15 18.31 -5.69
CA GLU A 254 5.65 17.64 -6.90
C GLU A 254 5.22 16.20 -6.65
N LEU A 255 5.88 15.46 -5.76
CA LEU A 255 5.43 14.15 -5.30
C LEU A 255 4.05 14.22 -4.64
N ARG A 256 3.80 15.26 -3.82
CA ARG A 256 2.50 15.48 -3.19
C ARG A 256 1.43 15.83 -4.22
N ASN A 257 1.73 16.72 -5.16
CA ASN A 257 0.82 17.11 -6.25
C ASN A 257 0.46 15.90 -7.12
N PHE A 258 1.47 15.12 -7.51
CA PHE A 258 1.30 13.88 -8.25
C PHE A 258 0.37 12.90 -7.53
N SER A 259 0.62 12.65 -6.24
CA SER A 259 -0.21 11.72 -5.45
C SER A 259 -1.64 12.22 -5.27
N ASN A 260 -1.83 13.51 -5.00
CA ASN A 260 -3.15 14.11 -4.90
C ASN A 260 -3.92 13.95 -6.23
N ALA A 261 -3.27 14.27 -7.36
CA ALA A 261 -3.88 14.16 -8.67
C ALA A 261 -4.20 12.69 -9.05
N MET A 262 -3.30 11.76 -8.72
CA MET A 262 -3.47 10.32 -8.95
C MET A 262 -4.65 9.75 -8.14
N ASN A 263 -4.75 10.10 -6.86
CA ASN A 263 -5.82 9.62 -5.99
C ASN A 263 -7.19 10.21 -6.34
N MET A 264 -7.22 11.48 -6.76
CA MET A 264 -8.45 12.16 -7.21
C MET A 264 -8.80 11.87 -8.67
N ASN A 265 -7.90 11.21 -9.41
CA ASN A 265 -8.01 11.02 -10.86
C ASN A 265 -8.15 12.36 -11.63
N TYR A 266 -7.45 13.38 -11.18
CA TYR A 266 -7.42 14.70 -11.86
C TYR A 266 -6.38 14.70 -12.98
N VAL A 267 -6.80 14.26 -14.16
CA VAL A 267 -5.94 14.02 -15.31
C VAL A 267 -5.10 15.26 -15.70
N GLY A 268 -5.69 16.45 -15.70
CA GLY A 268 -4.97 17.69 -16.00
C GLY A 268 -3.87 18.02 -14.99
N SER A 269 -4.18 17.92 -13.69
CA SER A 269 -3.20 18.15 -12.62
C SER A 269 -2.10 17.07 -12.61
N LEU A 270 -2.46 15.82 -12.93
CA LEU A 270 -1.49 14.74 -13.04
C LEU A 270 -0.51 14.98 -14.18
N LEU A 271 -1.02 15.41 -15.34
CA LEU A 271 -0.20 15.76 -16.50
C LEU A 271 0.75 16.93 -16.20
N GLU A 272 0.29 17.94 -15.48
CA GLU A 272 1.10 19.06 -15.03
C GLU A 272 2.20 18.62 -14.07
N SER A 273 1.87 17.81 -13.06
CA SER A 273 2.88 17.26 -12.13
C SER A 273 3.93 16.41 -12.84
N LEU A 274 3.55 15.59 -13.81
CA LEU A 274 4.50 14.81 -14.61
C LEU A 274 5.43 15.72 -15.43
N LYS A 275 4.93 16.82 -16.00
CA LYS A 275 5.76 17.82 -16.70
C LYS A 275 6.77 18.46 -15.74
N ASN A 276 6.32 18.86 -14.55
CA ASN A 276 7.20 19.44 -13.53
C ASN A 276 8.27 18.45 -13.06
N LEU A 277 7.92 17.18 -12.86
CA LEU A 277 8.87 16.13 -12.51
C LEU A 277 9.89 15.88 -13.64
N ALA A 278 9.46 15.91 -14.91
CA ALA A 278 10.36 15.81 -16.05
C ALA A 278 11.33 17.00 -16.14
N ASP A 279 10.88 18.21 -15.81
CA ASP A 279 11.72 19.40 -15.74
C ASP A 279 12.77 19.29 -14.60
N LEU A 280 12.37 18.75 -13.45
CA LEU A 280 13.29 18.51 -12.33
C LEU A 280 14.32 17.42 -12.69
N GLU A 281 13.95 16.38 -13.43
CA GLU A 281 14.86 15.37 -13.96
C GLU A 281 15.88 16.02 -14.92
N THR A 282 15.41 16.80 -15.90
CA THR A 282 16.26 17.48 -16.89
C THR A 282 17.27 18.42 -16.23
N LYS A 283 16.91 19.04 -15.11
CA LYS A 283 17.78 19.90 -14.30
C LYS A 283 18.68 19.12 -13.33
N ASN A 284 18.72 17.80 -13.39
CA ASN A 284 19.45 16.90 -12.50
C ASN A 284 19.09 17.05 -11.00
N LYS A 285 17.94 17.61 -10.69
CA LYS A 285 17.51 17.80 -9.30
C LYS A 285 17.09 16.48 -8.66
N ILE A 286 16.51 15.56 -9.43
CA ILE A 286 16.15 14.21 -8.93
C ILE A 286 17.41 13.46 -8.45
N ASP A 287 18.53 13.63 -9.14
CA ASP A 287 19.80 13.01 -8.75
C ASP A 287 20.45 13.68 -7.51
N SER A 288 19.92 14.82 -7.05
CA SER A 288 20.36 15.47 -5.81
C SER A 288 19.76 14.89 -4.52
N ILE A 289 18.84 13.95 -4.63
CA ILE A 289 18.28 13.20 -3.51
C ILE A 289 19.39 12.44 -2.79
N LYS A 290 19.39 12.49 -1.45
CA LYS A 290 20.42 11.90 -0.59
C LYS A 290 19.87 10.69 0.18
N GLY A 291 20.71 10.12 1.04
CA GLY A 291 20.35 9.02 1.94
C GLY A 291 19.80 7.78 1.22
N PRO A 292 18.97 6.98 1.89
CA PRO A 292 18.32 5.81 1.28
C PRO A 292 17.40 6.17 0.10
N ALA A 293 16.76 7.35 0.14
CA ALA A 293 15.89 7.85 -0.91
C ALA A 293 16.57 7.93 -2.29
N LYS A 294 17.89 8.23 -2.32
CA LYS A 294 18.70 8.35 -3.54
C LYS A 294 18.63 7.12 -4.45
N HIS A 295 18.57 5.93 -3.87
CA HIS A 295 18.55 4.67 -4.62
C HIS A 295 17.15 4.22 -5.03
N ILE A 296 16.13 4.79 -4.42
CA ILE A 296 14.73 4.34 -4.52
C ILE A 296 13.91 5.30 -5.37
N ILE A 297 13.80 6.54 -4.95
CA ILE A 297 12.87 7.53 -5.54
C ILE A 297 13.19 7.86 -7.00
N PRO A 298 14.45 8.13 -7.39
CA PRO A 298 14.77 8.46 -8.78
C PRO A 298 14.33 7.38 -9.77
N ASN A 299 14.54 6.10 -9.42
CA ASN A 299 14.16 4.99 -10.29
C ASN A 299 12.65 4.90 -10.50
N ILE A 300 11.86 5.13 -9.43
CA ILE A 300 10.40 5.10 -9.51
C ILE A 300 9.90 6.27 -10.35
N LEU A 301 10.42 7.48 -10.13
CA LEU A 301 10.03 8.67 -10.88
C LEU A 301 10.37 8.53 -12.38
N LYS A 302 11.57 8.04 -12.71
CA LYS A 302 11.98 7.76 -14.09
C LYS A 302 11.08 6.71 -14.76
N ASN A 303 10.63 5.71 -14.02
CA ASN A 303 9.66 4.74 -14.54
C ASN A 303 8.31 5.41 -14.83
N PHE A 304 7.77 6.22 -13.93
CA PHE A 304 6.53 6.95 -14.21
C PHE A 304 6.68 7.88 -15.42
N LEU A 305 7.79 8.63 -15.52
CA LEU A 305 8.04 9.52 -16.65
C LEU A 305 8.12 8.74 -17.98
N ARG A 306 8.69 7.53 -17.97
CA ARG A 306 8.72 6.65 -19.14
C ARG A 306 7.35 6.04 -19.45
N ASP A 307 6.65 5.53 -18.45
CA ASP A 307 5.38 4.80 -18.61
C ASP A 307 4.25 5.76 -19.03
N PHE A 308 4.36 7.03 -18.65
CA PHE A 308 3.47 8.12 -19.04
C PHE A 308 4.11 9.08 -20.07
N ASP A 309 5.08 8.59 -20.85
CA ASP A 309 5.77 9.44 -21.83
C ASP A 309 4.81 9.93 -22.92
N ILE A 310 4.70 11.26 -22.99
CA ILE A 310 3.86 11.98 -23.93
C ILE A 310 4.65 13.04 -24.71
N LYS A 311 6.00 13.00 -24.67
CA LYS A 311 6.86 14.05 -25.24
C LYS A 311 6.69 14.18 -26.76
N ASP A 312 6.54 13.06 -27.46
CA ASP A 312 6.48 12.96 -28.89
C ASP A 312 5.04 12.98 -29.48
N ILE A 313 4.03 13.22 -28.61
CA ILE A 313 2.62 13.22 -29.01
C ILE A 313 2.18 14.68 -29.33
N ASP A 314 1.41 14.87 -30.42
CA ASP A 314 0.78 16.16 -30.75
C ASP A 314 -0.05 16.69 -29.58
N GLU A 315 0.01 18.00 -29.32
CA GLU A 315 -0.71 18.62 -28.21
C GLU A 315 -2.24 18.34 -28.20
N LYS A 316 -2.84 18.16 -29.39
CA LYS A 316 -4.25 17.81 -29.53
C LYS A 316 -4.53 16.38 -29.13
N GLU A 317 -3.57 15.48 -29.31
CA GLU A 317 -3.69 14.05 -29.04
C GLU A 317 -3.30 13.69 -27.60
N LYS A 318 -2.47 14.53 -26.97
CA LYS A 318 -1.93 14.28 -25.64
C LYS A 318 -2.99 13.91 -24.61
N THR A 319 -4.10 14.63 -24.58
CA THR A 319 -5.10 14.43 -23.52
C THR A 319 -5.74 13.06 -23.59
N TYR A 320 -6.23 12.63 -24.75
CA TYR A 320 -6.91 11.34 -24.84
C TYR A 320 -5.95 10.14 -24.82
N LEU A 321 -4.74 10.29 -25.39
CA LEU A 321 -3.72 9.25 -25.30
C LEU A 321 -3.18 9.10 -23.88
N PHE A 322 -3.00 10.21 -23.17
CA PHE A 322 -2.63 10.18 -21.76
C PHE A 322 -3.71 9.51 -20.90
N GLN A 323 -5.00 9.84 -21.13
CA GLN A 323 -6.12 9.16 -20.45
C GLN A 323 -6.12 7.66 -20.74
N ALA A 324 -5.86 7.25 -21.99
CA ALA A 324 -5.79 5.84 -22.37
C ALA A 324 -4.61 5.12 -21.68
N THR A 325 -3.45 5.76 -21.64
CA THR A 325 -2.27 5.23 -20.93
C THR A 325 -2.53 5.11 -19.42
N LEU A 326 -3.16 6.12 -18.83
CA LEU A 326 -3.56 6.12 -17.42
C LEU A 326 -4.60 5.01 -17.13
N ALA A 327 -5.54 4.79 -18.04
CA ALA A 327 -6.51 3.69 -17.93
C ALA A 327 -5.83 2.33 -17.91
N LYS A 328 -4.85 2.11 -18.80
CA LYS A 328 -4.05 0.89 -18.84
C LYS A 328 -3.30 0.68 -17.52
N TRP A 329 -2.59 1.70 -17.07
CA TRP A 329 -1.87 1.67 -15.81
C TRP A 329 -2.80 1.36 -14.62
N HIS A 330 -3.96 2.02 -14.51
CA HIS A 330 -4.94 1.70 -13.47
C HIS A 330 -5.44 0.26 -13.53
N CYS A 331 -5.66 -0.28 -14.72
CA CYS A 331 -6.08 -1.67 -14.90
C CYS A 331 -4.98 -2.64 -14.44
N GLU A 332 -3.73 -2.40 -14.79
CA GLU A 332 -2.56 -3.17 -14.34
C GLU A 332 -2.42 -3.14 -12.81
N GLN A 333 -2.71 -2.00 -12.17
CA GLN A 333 -2.75 -1.85 -10.71
C GLN A 333 -4.07 -2.31 -10.06
N LYS A 334 -4.94 -3.02 -10.82
CA LYS A 334 -6.24 -3.54 -10.34
C LYS A 334 -7.22 -2.46 -9.83
N ARG A 335 -7.03 -1.21 -10.26
CA ARG A 335 -7.88 -0.05 -9.95
C ARG A 335 -8.97 0.11 -11.02
N TYR A 336 -9.81 -0.90 -11.18
CA TYR A 336 -10.73 -1.07 -12.30
C TYR A 336 -11.75 0.06 -12.47
N ALA A 337 -12.26 0.62 -11.39
CA ALA A 337 -13.18 1.75 -11.45
C ALA A 337 -12.53 2.99 -12.11
N MET A 338 -11.26 3.27 -11.76
CA MET A 338 -10.50 4.36 -12.35
C MET A 338 -10.14 4.08 -13.82
N ALA A 339 -9.82 2.81 -14.15
CA ALA A 339 -9.63 2.38 -15.52
C ALA A 339 -10.88 2.64 -16.37
N ALA A 340 -12.07 2.25 -15.88
CA ALA A 340 -13.34 2.47 -16.58
C ALA A 340 -13.63 3.96 -16.83
N ILE A 341 -13.35 4.83 -15.83
CA ILE A 341 -13.48 6.29 -15.98
C ILE A 341 -12.56 6.77 -17.11
N ASN A 342 -11.27 6.43 -17.05
CA ASN A 342 -10.30 6.94 -18.00
C ASN A 342 -10.52 6.38 -19.42
N ILE A 343 -10.96 5.13 -19.59
CA ILE A 343 -11.34 4.57 -20.90
C ILE A 343 -12.49 5.38 -21.50
N SER A 344 -13.58 5.57 -20.73
CA SER A 344 -14.75 6.28 -21.23
C SER A 344 -14.43 7.73 -21.62
N GLU A 345 -13.65 8.44 -20.80
CA GLU A 345 -13.29 9.84 -21.07
C GLU A 345 -12.27 9.95 -22.21
N ALA A 346 -11.33 9.01 -22.35
CA ALA A 346 -10.40 8.98 -23.48
C ALA A 346 -11.13 8.88 -24.82
N ILE A 347 -12.13 8.00 -24.92
CA ILE A 347 -12.93 7.82 -26.14
C ILE A 347 -13.73 9.10 -26.46
N VAL A 348 -14.37 9.71 -25.46
CA VAL A 348 -15.13 10.97 -25.64
C VAL A 348 -14.18 12.09 -26.11
N THR A 349 -13.03 12.26 -25.44
CA THR A 349 -12.04 13.28 -25.77
C THR A 349 -11.50 13.10 -27.20
N PHE A 350 -11.17 11.85 -27.57
CA PHE A 350 -10.75 11.51 -28.93
C PHE A 350 -11.76 11.97 -29.99
N ILE A 351 -13.02 11.63 -29.81
CA ILE A 351 -14.07 12.00 -30.76
C ILE A 351 -14.23 13.52 -30.87
N LEU A 352 -14.19 14.23 -29.72
CA LEU A 352 -14.30 15.67 -29.68
C LEU A 352 -13.13 16.36 -30.43
N VAL A 353 -11.92 15.85 -30.24
CA VAL A 353 -10.71 16.35 -30.93
C VAL A 353 -10.76 16.01 -32.42
N ALA A 354 -11.09 14.74 -32.74
CA ALA A 354 -11.16 14.28 -34.13
C ALA A 354 -12.16 15.06 -34.99
N LEU A 355 -13.27 15.48 -34.40
CA LEU A 355 -14.31 16.23 -35.08
C LEU A 355 -14.08 17.76 -35.04
N GLU A 356 -12.92 18.23 -34.57
CA GLU A 356 -12.60 19.67 -34.43
C GLU A 356 -13.68 20.45 -33.65
N ILE A 357 -14.40 19.77 -32.77
CA ILE A 357 -15.41 20.38 -31.92
C ILE A 357 -14.68 21.16 -30.80
N SER A 358 -14.18 22.34 -31.17
CA SER A 358 -13.55 23.23 -30.18
C SER A 358 -14.61 23.84 -29.27
N SER A 359 -14.30 23.90 -27.99
CA SER A 359 -15.10 24.60 -26.96
C SER A 359 -15.37 26.09 -27.31
N LYS A 360 -14.59 26.69 -28.20
CA LYS A 360 -14.75 28.06 -28.69
C LYS A 360 -15.92 28.23 -29.67
N LYS A 361 -16.23 27.22 -30.50
CA LYS A 361 -17.36 27.25 -31.47
C LYS A 361 -18.72 26.95 -30.81
N LEU A 362 -18.73 26.46 -29.56
CA LEU A 362 -19.91 25.99 -28.86
C LEU A 362 -20.35 26.90 -27.69
N LYS A 363 -19.72 28.08 -27.55
CA LYS A 363 -20.15 29.07 -26.56
C LYS A 363 -21.64 29.40 -26.77
N GLY A 364 -22.49 28.81 -25.94
CA GLY A 364 -23.82 29.32 -25.68
C GLY A 364 -24.98 28.33 -25.65
N LYS A 365 -24.91 27.11 -26.21
CA LYS A 365 -26.05 26.18 -26.20
C LYS A 365 -25.78 24.68 -26.23
N PHE A 366 -24.54 24.22 -26.30
CA PHE A 366 -24.25 22.80 -26.36
C PHE A 366 -23.05 22.48 -25.47
N ASP A 367 -23.27 21.54 -24.54
CA ASP A 367 -22.21 20.84 -23.85
C ASP A 367 -21.54 19.86 -24.82
N PRO A 368 -20.27 20.11 -25.25
CA PRO A 368 -19.58 19.25 -26.21
C PRO A 368 -19.48 17.81 -25.71
N ASP A 369 -19.23 17.61 -24.39
CA ASP A 369 -19.06 16.31 -23.77
C ASP A 369 -20.36 15.50 -23.87
N ASN A 370 -21.49 16.14 -23.64
CA ASN A 370 -22.81 15.51 -23.77
C ASN A 370 -23.10 15.08 -25.22
N LYS A 371 -22.61 15.82 -26.23
CA LYS A 371 -22.82 15.50 -27.64
C LYS A 371 -22.00 14.27 -28.05
N GLY A 372 -20.72 14.20 -27.69
CA GLY A 372 -19.87 13.02 -27.93
C GLY A 372 -20.44 11.77 -27.29
N GLN A 373 -20.90 11.87 -26.05
CA GLN A 373 -21.55 10.79 -25.30
C GLN A 373 -22.83 10.29 -25.97
N LYS A 374 -23.69 11.20 -26.44
CA LYS A 374 -24.93 10.84 -27.15
C LYS A 374 -24.64 10.07 -28.45
N TRP A 375 -23.64 10.50 -29.19
CA TRP A 375 -23.27 9.85 -30.45
C TRP A 375 -22.72 8.45 -30.23
N LEU A 376 -21.85 8.25 -29.27
CA LEU A 376 -21.32 6.93 -28.92
C LEU A 376 -22.42 5.95 -28.53
N ARG A 377 -23.38 6.40 -27.72
CA ARG A 377 -24.57 5.58 -27.37
C ARG A 377 -25.42 5.25 -28.58
N LYS A 378 -25.64 6.22 -29.47
CA LYS A 378 -26.43 6.01 -30.70
C LYS A 378 -25.73 5.05 -31.66
N ILE A 379 -24.42 5.13 -31.81
CA ILE A 379 -23.61 4.17 -32.55
C ILE A 379 -23.79 2.76 -31.99
N TYR A 380 -23.67 2.60 -30.70
CA TYR A 380 -23.87 1.32 -30.04
C TYR A 380 -25.28 0.77 -30.31
N GLU A 381 -26.33 1.57 -30.11
CA GLU A 381 -27.72 1.15 -30.34
C GLU A 381 -28.02 0.77 -31.80
N ILE A 382 -27.40 1.43 -32.76
CA ILE A 382 -27.59 1.13 -34.19
C ILE A 382 -26.97 -0.24 -34.55
N TYR A 383 -25.82 -0.58 -33.98
CA TYR A 383 -25.02 -1.69 -34.45
C TYR A 383 -25.08 -2.93 -33.56
N LYS A 384 -25.51 -2.84 -32.31
CA LYS A 384 -25.47 -3.94 -31.32
C LYS A 384 -26.18 -5.22 -31.79
N ASP A 385 -27.27 -5.10 -32.59
CA ASP A 385 -28.12 -6.20 -33.03
C ASP A 385 -27.92 -6.54 -34.53
N VAL A 386 -26.94 -5.91 -35.20
CA VAL A 386 -26.70 -6.13 -36.64
C VAL A 386 -25.78 -7.33 -36.84
N PRO A 387 -26.24 -8.43 -37.50
CA PRO A 387 -25.50 -9.68 -37.50
C PRO A 387 -24.24 -9.69 -38.38
N ASN A 388 -24.17 -8.84 -39.42
CA ASN A 388 -23.09 -8.81 -40.40
C ASN A 388 -22.61 -7.37 -40.62
N LEU A 389 -21.86 -6.84 -39.70
CA LEU A 389 -21.18 -5.55 -39.85
C LEU A 389 -19.99 -5.70 -40.83
N ASN A 390 -19.83 -4.74 -41.73
CA ASN A 390 -18.59 -4.63 -42.49
C ASN A 390 -17.42 -4.14 -41.58
N ASP A 391 -16.19 -4.15 -42.08
CA ASP A 391 -15.03 -3.84 -41.25
C ASP A 391 -15.03 -2.40 -40.72
N ASP A 392 -15.56 -1.45 -41.46
CA ASP A 392 -15.68 -0.05 -41.05
C ASP A 392 -16.72 0.07 -39.92
N GLU A 393 -17.83 -0.60 -40.04
CA GLU A 393 -18.91 -0.60 -39.06
C GLU A 393 -18.48 -1.31 -37.77
N LYS A 394 -17.74 -2.43 -37.86
CA LYS A 394 -17.15 -3.11 -36.71
C LYS A 394 -16.22 -2.18 -35.92
N GLN A 395 -15.32 -1.48 -36.63
CA GLN A 395 -14.42 -0.54 -35.98
C GLN A 395 -15.17 0.60 -35.27
N ILE A 396 -16.15 1.21 -35.92
CA ILE A 396 -16.96 2.28 -35.31
C ILE A 396 -17.77 1.73 -34.12
N TYR A 397 -18.35 0.54 -34.26
CA TYR A 397 -19.09 -0.12 -33.19
C TYR A 397 -18.22 -0.37 -31.95
N GLU A 398 -16.98 -0.79 -32.12
CA GLU A 398 -16.06 -1.08 -31.03
C GLU A 398 -15.85 0.14 -30.10
N TYR A 399 -15.78 1.36 -30.64
CA TYR A 399 -15.74 2.58 -29.80
C TYR A 399 -17.04 2.80 -29.02
N GLY A 400 -18.19 2.58 -29.68
CA GLY A 400 -19.49 2.69 -29.02
C GLY A 400 -19.70 1.66 -27.92
N GLU A 401 -19.35 0.40 -28.19
CA GLU A 401 -19.42 -0.69 -27.24
C GLU A 401 -18.52 -0.44 -26.03
N MET A 402 -17.24 -0.15 -26.27
CA MET A 402 -16.27 0.14 -25.22
C MET A 402 -16.73 1.31 -24.35
N TYR A 403 -17.25 2.38 -24.93
CA TYR A 403 -17.79 3.51 -24.19
C TYR A 403 -18.99 3.13 -23.35
N VAL A 404 -19.99 2.45 -23.92
CA VAL A 404 -21.25 2.11 -23.21
C VAL A 404 -20.97 1.17 -22.06
N GLU A 405 -20.15 0.13 -22.28
CA GLU A 405 -19.81 -0.84 -21.26
C GLU A 405 -18.98 -0.20 -20.12
N THR A 406 -18.00 0.63 -20.43
CA THR A 406 -17.19 1.29 -19.37
C THR A 406 -18.01 2.30 -18.59
N VAL A 407 -18.94 3.02 -19.21
CA VAL A 407 -19.89 3.91 -18.51
C VAL A 407 -20.84 3.10 -17.62
N ARG A 408 -21.31 1.93 -18.08
CA ARG A 408 -22.12 1.02 -17.28
C ARG A 408 -21.35 0.60 -16.04
N ILE A 409 -20.13 0.06 -16.20
CA ILE A 409 -19.27 -0.39 -15.10
C ILE A 409 -19.02 0.75 -14.09
N ARG A 410 -18.67 1.95 -14.58
CA ARG A 410 -18.49 3.14 -13.72
C ARG A 410 -19.71 3.47 -12.88
N LYS A 411 -20.90 3.42 -13.49
CA LYS A 411 -22.16 3.68 -12.79
C LYS A 411 -22.48 2.60 -11.75
N GLU A 412 -22.26 1.35 -12.10
CA GLU A 412 -22.49 0.23 -11.20
C GLU A 412 -21.53 0.28 -10.02
N ALA A 413 -20.26 0.61 -10.23
CA ALA A 413 -19.29 0.82 -9.16
C ALA A 413 -19.70 1.94 -8.19
N ALA A 414 -20.37 3.00 -8.68
CA ALA A 414 -20.76 4.13 -7.85
C ALA A 414 -22.13 3.99 -7.19
N TYR A 415 -23.10 3.31 -7.82
CA TYR A 415 -24.51 3.42 -7.45
C TYR A 415 -25.23 2.08 -7.20
N SER A 416 -24.60 0.93 -7.41
CA SER A 416 -25.28 -0.37 -7.35
C SER A 416 -25.28 -0.99 -5.96
N LEU A 417 -25.91 -0.32 -5.01
CA LEU A 417 -26.18 -0.91 -3.69
C LEU A 417 -27.19 -2.06 -3.81
N GLY A 418 -26.82 -3.23 -3.33
CA GLY A 418 -27.71 -4.38 -3.20
C GLY A 418 -27.91 -5.24 -4.47
N LYS A 419 -27.16 -4.99 -5.55
CA LYS A 419 -27.15 -5.87 -6.73
C LYS A 419 -25.94 -6.79 -6.71
N GLN A 420 -26.13 -8.07 -7.00
CA GLN A 420 -25.04 -8.96 -7.35
C GLN A 420 -24.62 -8.66 -8.80
N LEU A 421 -23.40 -8.17 -8.96
CA LEU A 421 -22.80 -7.87 -10.25
C LEU A 421 -21.83 -8.99 -10.65
N ASN A 422 -21.75 -9.26 -11.95
CA ASN A 422 -20.74 -10.20 -12.45
C ASN A 422 -19.38 -9.48 -12.55
N THR A 423 -18.74 -9.30 -11.40
CA THR A 423 -17.48 -8.57 -11.28
C THR A 423 -16.36 -9.15 -12.15
N ASN A 424 -16.27 -10.48 -12.27
CA ASN A 424 -15.22 -11.12 -13.06
C ASN A 424 -15.37 -10.79 -14.56
N ASN A 425 -16.58 -10.85 -15.11
CA ASN A 425 -16.83 -10.49 -16.50
C ASN A 425 -16.52 -9.00 -16.79
N ASP A 426 -16.82 -8.12 -15.84
CA ASP A 426 -16.51 -6.69 -15.98
C ASP A 426 -15.00 -6.42 -15.92
N ILE A 427 -14.28 -7.14 -15.08
CA ILE A 427 -12.81 -7.09 -15.02
C ILE A 427 -12.20 -7.57 -16.33
N GLU A 428 -12.62 -8.73 -16.85
CA GLU A 428 -12.13 -9.25 -18.14
C GLU A 428 -12.36 -8.27 -19.30
N LYS A 429 -13.53 -7.62 -19.32
CA LYS A 429 -13.82 -6.57 -20.30
C LYS A 429 -12.88 -5.39 -20.16
N LEU A 430 -12.64 -4.89 -18.94
CA LEU A 430 -11.76 -3.75 -18.71
C LEU A 430 -10.31 -4.08 -19.08
N GLU A 431 -9.83 -5.28 -18.76
CA GLU A 431 -8.49 -5.74 -19.16
C GLU A 431 -8.35 -5.82 -20.69
N LYS A 432 -9.36 -6.35 -21.37
CA LYS A 432 -9.41 -6.37 -22.84
C LYS A 432 -9.40 -4.95 -23.41
N TYR A 433 -10.22 -4.05 -22.88
CA TYR A 433 -10.34 -2.68 -23.39
C TYR A 433 -9.09 -1.85 -23.11
N SER A 434 -8.51 -1.95 -21.93
CA SER A 434 -7.30 -1.22 -21.57
C SER A 434 -6.09 -1.61 -22.42
N ASN A 435 -6.01 -2.85 -22.89
CA ASN A 435 -4.96 -3.32 -23.79
C ASN A 435 -5.12 -2.83 -25.22
N LYS A 436 -6.35 -2.55 -25.65
CA LYS A 436 -6.67 -2.14 -27.04
C LYS A 436 -6.78 -0.64 -27.23
N ILE A 437 -7.16 0.11 -26.19
CA ILE A 437 -7.59 1.50 -26.33
C ILE A 437 -6.51 2.40 -26.93
N ILE A 438 -5.24 2.23 -26.58
CA ILE A 438 -4.14 3.06 -27.08
C ILE A 438 -4.01 2.92 -28.61
N ASP A 439 -4.05 1.68 -29.10
CA ASP A 439 -3.93 1.39 -30.53
C ASP A 439 -5.16 1.88 -31.30
N LEU A 440 -6.35 1.72 -30.73
CA LEU A 440 -7.58 2.27 -31.30
C LEU A 440 -7.51 3.77 -31.44
N LEU A 441 -7.09 4.50 -30.41
CA LEU A 441 -7.04 5.96 -30.42
C LEU A 441 -5.89 6.53 -31.26
N LYS A 442 -4.88 5.74 -31.60
CA LYS A 442 -3.83 6.11 -32.58
C LYS A 442 -4.26 5.95 -34.04
N ASN A 443 -5.39 5.30 -34.30
CA ASN A 443 -5.85 5.03 -35.66
C ASN A 443 -6.52 6.26 -36.30
N GLN A 444 -5.73 7.11 -36.92
CA GLN A 444 -6.20 8.34 -37.58
C GLN A 444 -7.17 8.07 -38.75
N SER A 445 -7.10 6.90 -39.39
CA SER A 445 -7.99 6.56 -40.51
C SER A 445 -9.47 6.49 -40.13
N ILE A 446 -9.75 6.21 -38.86
CA ILE A 446 -11.11 6.10 -38.30
C ILE A 446 -11.83 7.47 -38.28
N ILE A 447 -11.08 8.59 -38.22
CA ILE A 447 -11.64 9.93 -38.10
C ILE A 447 -12.57 10.24 -39.27
N LYS A 448 -12.11 9.98 -40.52
CA LYS A 448 -12.93 10.18 -41.73
C LYS A 448 -14.21 9.33 -41.68
N LYS A 449 -14.13 8.10 -41.15
CA LYS A 449 -15.29 7.23 -41.02
C LYS A 449 -16.31 7.76 -40.01
N PHE A 450 -15.82 8.35 -38.93
CA PHE A 450 -16.67 9.03 -37.94
C PHE A 450 -17.32 10.27 -38.55
N GLU A 451 -16.60 11.10 -39.29
CA GLU A 451 -17.15 12.31 -39.93
C GLU A 451 -18.37 11.99 -40.81
N ILE A 452 -18.25 10.98 -41.68
CA ILE A 452 -19.36 10.53 -42.56
C ILE A 452 -20.54 10.05 -41.71
N LYS A 453 -20.30 9.27 -40.71
CA LYS A 453 -21.36 8.73 -39.87
C LYS A 453 -22.03 9.81 -39.01
N PHE A 454 -21.28 10.80 -38.55
CA PHE A 454 -21.84 11.94 -37.77
C PHE A 454 -22.74 12.82 -38.59
N GLU A 455 -22.44 13.06 -39.88
CA GLU A 455 -23.37 13.78 -40.75
C GLU A 455 -24.69 13.04 -40.92
N ILE A 456 -24.67 11.71 -40.99
CA ILE A 456 -25.88 10.87 -41.00
C ILE A 456 -26.64 11.00 -39.67
N LEU A 457 -25.95 10.93 -38.54
CA LEU A 457 -26.55 11.03 -37.21
C LEU A 457 -27.16 12.41 -36.95
N LYS A 458 -26.50 13.50 -37.41
CA LYS A 458 -27.07 14.85 -37.36
C LYS A 458 -28.38 14.97 -38.13
N LYS A 459 -28.47 14.35 -39.28
CA LYS A 459 -29.73 14.35 -40.08
C LYS A 459 -30.85 13.60 -39.38
N ILE A 460 -30.55 12.51 -38.66
CA ILE A 460 -31.50 11.76 -37.88
C ILE A 460 -31.95 12.58 -36.66
N ASP A 461 -31.02 13.20 -35.91
CA ASP A 461 -31.38 14.04 -34.75
C ASP A 461 -32.25 15.25 -35.12
N LEU A 462 -32.06 15.82 -36.30
CA LEU A 462 -32.90 16.92 -36.82
C LEU A 462 -34.33 16.41 -37.10
N LYS A 463 -34.47 15.21 -37.67
CA LYS A 463 -35.79 14.61 -37.91
C LYS A 463 -36.51 14.27 -36.59
N ASP A 464 -35.84 13.62 -35.67
CA ASP A 464 -36.37 13.27 -34.32
C ASP A 464 -36.82 14.51 -33.53
N ASN A 465 -36.11 15.64 -33.66
CA ASN A 465 -36.50 16.88 -33.01
C ASN A 465 -37.65 17.58 -33.71
N GLN A 466 -37.77 17.48 -35.04
CA GLN A 466 -38.93 17.99 -35.79
C GLN A 466 -40.18 17.19 -35.47
N GLU A 467 -40.10 15.86 -35.40
CA GLU A 467 -41.24 15.00 -35.00
C GLU A 467 -41.70 15.27 -33.55
N LYS A 468 -40.77 15.40 -32.60
CA LYS A 468 -41.08 15.76 -31.20
C LYS A 468 -41.70 17.15 -31.07
N THR A 469 -41.31 18.10 -31.93
CA THR A 469 -41.88 19.46 -31.93
C THR A 469 -43.27 19.41 -32.52
N ASN A 470 -43.51 18.63 -33.57
CA ASN A 470 -44.83 18.43 -34.17
C ASN A 470 -45.79 17.72 -33.20
N ILE A 471 -45.38 16.67 -32.52
CA ILE A 471 -46.21 15.97 -31.51
C ILE A 471 -46.57 16.93 -30.38
N LYS A 472 -45.63 17.71 -29.85
CA LYS A 472 -45.92 18.72 -28.80
C LYS A 472 -46.87 19.82 -29.29
N SER A 473 -46.77 20.23 -30.55
CA SER A 473 -47.68 21.23 -31.14
C SER A 473 -49.08 20.65 -31.33
N GLU A 474 -49.20 19.39 -31.71
CA GLU A 474 -50.51 18.66 -31.79
C GLU A 474 -51.13 18.41 -30.41
N GLU A 475 -50.33 18.00 -29.39
CA GLU A 475 -50.83 17.87 -28.03
C GLU A 475 -51.29 19.22 -27.44
N ASN A 476 -50.59 20.32 -27.70
CA ASN A 476 -50.99 21.65 -27.27
C ASN A 476 -52.24 22.13 -28.00
N ASN A 477 -52.37 21.88 -29.29
CA ASN A 477 -53.57 22.19 -30.07
C ASN A 477 -54.76 21.36 -29.57
N ASN A 478 -54.59 20.09 -29.26
CA ASN A 478 -55.63 19.24 -28.66
C ASN A 478 -56.05 19.70 -27.27
N LYS A 479 -55.10 20.19 -26.45
CA LYS A 479 -55.43 20.81 -25.14
C LYS A 479 -56.19 22.12 -25.28
N VAL A 480 -55.86 22.96 -26.27
CA VAL A 480 -56.57 24.22 -26.55
C VAL A 480 -57.98 23.92 -27.08
N ILE A 481 -58.16 22.89 -27.92
CA ILE A 481 -59.46 22.49 -28.43
C ILE A 481 -60.36 21.90 -27.30
N LYS A 482 -59.79 21.07 -26.39
CA LYS A 482 -60.51 20.60 -25.20
C LYS A 482 -60.84 21.73 -24.24
N GLY A 483 -59.94 22.68 -24.01
CA GLY A 483 -60.19 23.89 -23.19
C GLY A 483 -61.29 24.76 -23.75
N LYS A 484 -61.35 24.98 -25.09
CA LYS A 484 -62.44 25.72 -25.76
C LYS A 484 -63.77 24.96 -25.69
N LYS A 485 -63.80 23.64 -25.76
CA LYS A 485 -65.07 22.85 -25.54
C LYS A 485 -65.55 22.95 -24.12
N ILE A 486 -64.74 23.03 -23.13
CA ILE A 486 -65.16 23.20 -21.70
C ILE A 486 -65.67 24.61 -21.44
N LEU A 487 -65.13 25.63 -22.08
CA LEU A 487 -65.62 27.03 -21.95
C LEU A 487 -66.94 27.26 -22.63
N VAL A 488 -67.29 26.53 -23.69
CA VAL A 488 -68.60 26.64 -24.35
C VAL A 488 -69.77 25.90 -23.57
N PHE A 489 -69.40 24.95 -22.70
CA PHE A 489 -70.41 24.29 -21.83
C PHE A 489 -70.63 25.03 -20.49
N SER A 490 -69.84 26.00 -20.11
CA SER A 490 -69.97 26.76 -18.85
C SER A 490 -70.74 28.07 -18.99
N THR A 491 -71.12 28.46 -20.23
CA THR A 491 -71.92 29.67 -20.49
C THR A 491 -73.42 29.39 -20.86
N ARG A 492 -73.88 28.14 -20.60
CA ARG A 492 -75.28 27.77 -20.74
C ARG A 492 -75.82 27.00 -19.52
N LEU A 493 -75.67 27.62 -18.34
CA LEU A 493 -76.45 27.34 -17.15
C LEU A 493 -76.64 28.64 -16.38
#